data_13ef91130cbc26474ba5807c44d1a534
#
_entry.id   13ef91130cbc26474ba5807c44d1a534
#
_cell.length_a   1.000
_cell.length_b   1.000
_cell.length_c   1.000
_cell.angle_alpha   90.00
_cell.angle_beta   90.00
_cell.angle_gamma   90.00
#
_symmetry.space_group_name_H-M   'P 1'
#
loop_
_entity.id
_entity.type
_entity.pdbx_description
1 polymer ?
#
loop_
_entity_poly.entity_id
_entity_poly.type
_entity_poly.pdbx_seq_one_letter_code
_entity_poly.pdbx_strand_id
1 'polypeptide(L)'
;MAEYRLLTIWHIEAPLEAVYAAIHNSPRWPDWWSGMQKVEEISAGDASGINSVLRYVWQGQLPYRMVFEVRATRIEKCVAIEGAVQGDLEGVGRWHFISEGAVSVVQYEWHVRSTRLWMNLIAPFARPMFIHNHGILMRQGAEGLARQLGAPLVAQESIDLMADT
;
A
#
# COMPACT_ATOMS: atom_id res chain seq x y z
N MET A 1 -7.73 -4.83 19.83
CA MET A 1 -7.89 -3.96 18.64
C MET A 1 -8.05 -4.80 17.39
N ALA A 2 -8.80 -4.31 16.42
CA ALA A 2 -8.95 -5.01 15.15
C ALA A 2 -7.61 -5.03 14.39
N GLU A 3 -7.16 -6.21 14.06
CA GLU A 3 -5.89 -6.47 13.39
C GLU A 3 -6.15 -6.99 11.98
N TYR A 4 -5.33 -6.55 11.02
CA TYR A 4 -5.42 -6.92 9.62
C TYR A 4 -4.05 -7.37 9.12
N ARG A 5 -4.03 -8.48 8.41
CA ARG A 5 -2.84 -8.98 7.75
C ARG A 5 -3.20 -9.35 6.31
N LEU A 6 -2.89 -8.44 5.42
CA LEU A 6 -3.31 -8.49 4.02
C LEU A 6 -2.09 -8.58 3.12
N LEU A 7 -2.18 -9.44 2.10
CA LEU A 7 -1.16 -9.57 1.06
C LEU A 7 -1.79 -9.24 -0.27
N THR A 8 -1.18 -8.33 -1.01
CA THR A 8 -1.55 -7.98 -2.38
C THR A 8 -0.42 -8.34 -3.32
N ILE A 9 -0.74 -8.91 -4.48
CA ILE A 9 0.23 -9.29 -5.50
C ILE A 9 -0.20 -8.70 -6.82
N TRP A 10 0.70 -7.94 -7.46
CA TRP A 10 0.52 -7.36 -8.78
C TRP A 10 1.51 -7.98 -9.76
N HIS A 11 1.03 -8.34 -10.95
CA HIS A 11 1.83 -8.79 -12.07
C HIS A 11 1.66 -7.78 -13.21
N ILE A 12 2.70 -7.00 -13.50
CA ILE A 12 2.69 -5.95 -14.52
C ILE A 12 3.78 -6.23 -15.54
N GLU A 13 3.42 -6.24 -16.82
CA GLU A 13 4.37 -6.45 -17.91
C GLU A 13 5.12 -5.16 -18.23
N ALA A 14 6.02 -4.79 -17.32
CA ALA A 14 6.87 -3.62 -17.40
C ALA A 14 8.23 -3.91 -16.73
N PRO A 15 9.29 -3.15 -17.09
CA PRO A 15 10.59 -3.29 -16.42
C PRO A 15 10.48 -3.03 -14.92
N LEU A 16 11.17 -3.84 -14.12
CA LEU A 16 11.13 -3.73 -12.66
C LEU A 16 11.57 -2.34 -12.16
N GLU A 17 12.55 -1.73 -12.80
CA GLU A 17 13.02 -0.38 -12.44
C GLU A 17 11.91 0.68 -12.60
N ALA A 18 11.10 0.58 -13.64
CA ALA A 18 10.00 1.50 -13.88
C ALA A 18 8.89 1.32 -12.85
N VAL A 19 8.56 0.08 -12.53
CA VAL A 19 7.57 -0.27 -11.49
C VAL A 19 8.04 0.21 -10.12
N TYR A 20 9.28 -0.10 -9.77
CA TYR A 20 9.90 0.34 -8.52
C TYR A 20 9.92 1.87 -8.39
N ALA A 21 10.35 2.57 -9.42
CA ALA A 21 10.44 4.04 -9.40
C ALA A 21 9.08 4.69 -9.15
N ALA A 22 8.03 4.19 -9.78
CA ALA A 22 6.67 4.72 -9.60
C ALA A 22 6.14 4.48 -8.18
N ILE A 23 6.40 3.31 -7.60
CA ILE A 23 5.97 2.97 -6.22
C ILE A 23 6.83 3.73 -5.20
N HIS A 24 8.12 3.82 -5.41
CA HIS A 24 9.04 4.56 -4.53
C HIS A 24 8.68 6.06 -4.44
N ASN A 25 8.25 6.65 -5.55
CA ASN A 25 7.83 8.05 -5.59
C ASN A 25 6.38 8.24 -5.11
N SER A 26 6.10 7.87 -3.88
CA SER A 26 4.75 7.88 -3.33
C SER A 26 4.08 9.26 -3.27
N PRO A 27 4.77 10.42 -3.18
CA PRO A 27 4.12 11.72 -3.33
C PRO A 27 3.35 11.91 -4.65
N ARG A 28 3.69 11.14 -5.68
CA ARG A 28 3.01 11.17 -6.98
C ARG A 28 1.88 10.14 -7.11
N TRP A 29 1.64 9.29 -6.13
CA TRP A 29 0.57 8.29 -6.18
C TRP A 29 -0.82 8.88 -6.49
N PRO A 30 -1.20 10.06 -5.97
CA PRO A 30 -2.51 10.64 -6.33
C PRO A 30 -2.71 10.88 -7.83
N ASP A 31 -1.63 10.98 -8.62
CA ASP A 31 -1.71 11.20 -10.05
C ASP A 31 -2.20 9.97 -10.82
N TRP A 32 -1.97 8.77 -10.28
CA TRP A 32 -2.31 7.52 -10.95
C TRP A 32 -3.09 6.52 -10.08
N TRP A 33 -3.14 6.72 -8.78
CA TRP A 33 -3.83 5.81 -7.86
C TRP A 33 -5.09 6.46 -7.32
N SER A 34 -6.26 6.12 -7.91
CA SER A 34 -7.53 6.61 -7.38
C SER A 34 -7.77 6.05 -5.97
N GLY A 35 -8.28 6.85 -5.07
CA GLY A 35 -8.39 6.51 -3.65
C GLY A 35 -7.25 7.03 -2.80
N MET A 36 -6.07 7.28 -3.36
CA MET A 36 -5.01 8.05 -2.70
C MET A 36 -5.27 9.53 -2.91
N GLN A 37 -5.84 10.20 -1.93
CA GLN A 37 -6.21 11.62 -2.06
C GLN A 37 -5.01 12.54 -1.95
N LYS A 38 -4.10 12.24 -1.01
CA LYS A 38 -2.93 13.06 -0.75
C LYS A 38 -1.81 12.22 -0.16
N VAL A 39 -0.59 12.50 -0.60
CA VAL A 39 0.63 12.00 0.02
C VAL A 39 1.54 13.19 0.23
N GLU A 40 1.95 13.42 1.48
CA GLU A 40 2.70 14.61 1.89
C GLU A 40 3.96 14.22 2.66
N GLU A 41 5.09 14.73 2.24
CA GLU A 41 6.35 14.56 2.97
C GLU A 41 6.35 15.40 4.24
N ILE A 42 6.46 14.75 5.40
CA ILE A 42 6.56 15.40 6.71
C ILE A 42 8.01 15.59 7.11
N SER A 43 8.88 14.62 6.79
CA SER A 43 10.31 14.64 7.08
C SER A 43 11.09 13.92 5.99
N ALA A 44 12.19 14.49 5.53
CA ALA A 44 12.97 13.93 4.42
C ALA A 44 13.80 12.71 4.80
N GLY A 45 14.11 12.51 6.09
CA GLY A 45 14.98 11.42 6.51
C GLY A 45 16.46 11.67 6.19
N ASP A 46 17.24 10.60 6.07
CA ASP A 46 18.65 10.66 5.70
C ASP A 46 18.84 10.69 4.16
N ALA A 47 20.10 10.69 3.69
CA ALA A 47 20.43 10.76 2.27
C ALA A 47 19.89 9.54 1.46
N SER A 48 19.66 8.40 2.11
CA SER A 48 19.08 7.20 1.49
C SER A 48 17.55 7.16 1.54
N GLY A 49 16.93 8.13 2.23
CA GLY A 49 15.50 8.18 2.47
C GLY A 49 15.03 7.40 3.70
N ILE A 50 15.93 6.71 4.41
CA ILE A 50 15.61 6.04 5.68
C ILE A 50 15.20 7.08 6.72
N ASN A 51 14.19 6.76 7.53
CA ASN A 51 13.55 7.66 8.49
C ASN A 51 12.77 8.83 7.85
N SER A 52 12.61 8.86 6.52
CA SER A 52 11.64 9.77 5.93
C SER A 52 10.23 9.42 6.43
N VAL A 53 9.41 10.44 6.64
CA VAL A 53 8.03 10.29 7.09
C VAL A 53 7.11 10.90 6.06
N LEU A 54 6.18 10.09 5.57
CA LEU A 54 5.15 10.51 4.62
C LEU A 54 3.78 10.30 5.24
N ARG A 55 2.90 11.28 5.05
CA ARG A 55 1.51 11.20 5.49
C ARG A 55 0.62 10.85 4.31
N TYR A 56 -0.19 9.84 4.48
CA TYR A 56 -1.11 9.33 3.48
C TYR A 56 -2.55 9.63 3.89
N VAL A 57 -3.32 10.16 2.96
CA VAL A 57 -4.77 10.31 3.09
C VAL A 57 -5.42 9.39 2.08
N TRP A 58 -6.04 8.36 2.58
CA TRP A 58 -6.69 7.33 1.80
C TRP A 58 -8.20 7.41 2.01
N GLN A 59 -8.92 7.43 0.90
CA GLN A 59 -10.37 7.26 0.92
C GLN A 59 -10.77 6.42 -0.29
N GLY A 60 -11.08 5.15 -0.05
CA GLY A 60 -11.69 4.30 -1.06
C GLY A 60 -13.20 4.56 -1.15
N GLN A 61 -14.00 3.51 -1.11
CA GLN A 61 -15.47 3.61 -1.13
C GLN A 61 -16.08 3.74 0.27
N LEU A 62 -15.26 3.89 1.31
CA LEU A 62 -15.74 4.10 2.67
C LEU A 62 -16.21 5.53 2.87
N PRO A 63 -17.19 5.76 3.77
CA PRO A 63 -17.70 7.10 4.06
C PRO A 63 -16.77 7.92 4.96
N TYR A 64 -15.56 7.48 5.20
CA TYR A 64 -14.55 8.15 6.03
C TYR A 64 -13.17 8.05 5.40
N ARG A 65 -12.29 8.97 5.78
CA ARG A 65 -10.89 8.97 5.36
C ARG A 65 -10.03 8.26 6.40
N MET A 66 -9.01 7.54 5.93
CA MET A 66 -7.93 7.01 6.75
C MET A 66 -6.71 7.90 6.58
N VAL A 67 -6.18 8.37 7.70
CA VAL A 67 -4.97 9.21 7.73
C VAL A 67 -3.92 8.50 8.57
N PHE A 68 -2.77 8.24 7.99
CA PHE A 68 -1.65 7.60 8.68
C PHE A 68 -0.31 8.09 8.13
N GLU A 69 0.71 7.94 8.92
CA GLU A 69 2.09 8.24 8.54
C GLU A 69 2.89 6.96 8.43
N VAL A 70 3.82 6.93 7.48
CA VAL A 70 4.75 5.82 7.30
C VAL A 70 6.17 6.38 7.39
N ARG A 71 6.95 5.81 8.30
CA ARG A 71 8.37 6.09 8.44
C ARG A 71 9.16 4.97 7.77
N ALA A 72 9.96 5.31 6.76
CA ALA A 72 10.76 4.34 6.03
C ALA A 72 11.81 3.69 6.95
N THR A 73 11.79 2.36 7.00
CA THR A 73 12.73 1.54 7.81
C THR A 73 13.70 0.74 6.95
N ARG A 74 13.33 0.46 5.69
CA ARG A 74 14.18 -0.24 4.72
C ARG A 74 13.89 0.28 3.33
N ILE A 75 14.94 0.62 2.59
CA ILE A 75 14.86 0.99 1.17
C ILE A 75 16.02 0.29 0.46
N GLU A 76 15.69 -0.67 -0.38
CA GLU A 76 16.64 -1.42 -1.18
C GLU A 76 16.13 -1.45 -2.62
N LYS A 77 16.84 -0.74 -3.50
CA LYS A 77 16.39 -0.49 -4.88
C LYS A 77 16.02 -1.78 -5.60
N CYS A 78 14.82 -1.82 -6.17
CA CYS A 78 14.27 -2.96 -6.90
C CYS A 78 14.15 -4.25 -6.08
N VAL A 79 14.24 -4.18 -4.75
CA VAL A 79 14.15 -5.34 -3.86
C VAL A 79 13.04 -5.12 -2.82
N ALA A 80 13.14 -4.06 -2.01
CA ALA A 80 12.17 -3.85 -0.93
C ALA A 80 12.07 -2.39 -0.50
N ILE A 81 10.87 -2.02 -0.07
CA ILE A 81 10.57 -0.80 0.69
C ILE A 81 9.71 -1.21 1.87
N GLU A 82 10.16 -0.91 3.08
CA GLU A 82 9.43 -1.23 4.30
C GLU A 82 9.28 0.01 5.16
N GLY A 83 8.18 0.10 5.88
CA GLY A 83 7.89 1.24 6.73
C GLY A 83 7.07 0.90 7.96
N ALA A 84 7.30 1.68 9.02
CA ALA A 84 6.50 1.66 10.24
C ALA A 84 5.32 2.62 10.09
N VAL A 85 4.12 2.15 10.40
CA VAL A 85 2.86 2.85 10.21
C VAL A 85 2.34 3.36 11.55
N GLN A 86 1.91 4.62 11.60
CA GLN A 86 1.28 5.27 12.76
C GLN A 86 0.11 6.15 12.31
N GLY A 87 -0.86 6.31 13.18
CA GLY A 87 -2.04 7.16 12.95
C GLY A 87 -3.33 6.39 13.15
N ASP A 88 -4.26 6.48 12.23
CA ASP A 88 -5.51 5.72 12.25
C ASP A 88 -5.27 4.21 12.18
N LEU A 89 -4.13 3.82 11.64
CA LEU A 89 -3.59 2.47 11.62
C LEU A 89 -2.19 2.45 12.22
N GLU A 90 -1.83 1.38 12.88
CA GLU A 90 -0.48 1.13 13.40
C GLU A 90 0.02 -0.23 12.97
N GLY A 91 1.28 -0.32 12.61
CA GLY A 91 1.91 -1.58 12.23
C GLY A 91 3.03 -1.41 11.22
N VAL A 92 3.04 -2.26 10.20
CA VAL A 92 4.12 -2.32 9.19
C VAL A 92 3.52 -2.51 7.80
N GLY A 93 4.08 -1.79 6.83
CA GLY A 93 3.85 -2.01 5.41
C GLY A 93 5.14 -2.45 4.73
N ARG A 94 5.08 -3.45 3.85
CA ARG A 94 6.25 -3.97 3.13
C ARG A 94 5.94 -4.18 1.66
N TRP A 95 6.75 -3.53 0.81
CA TRP A 95 6.77 -3.77 -0.63
C TRP A 95 7.95 -4.64 -0.98
N HIS A 96 7.72 -5.70 -1.77
CA HIS A 96 8.76 -6.55 -2.33
C HIS A 96 8.63 -6.59 -3.85
N PHE A 97 9.76 -6.54 -4.54
CA PHE A 97 9.85 -6.44 -5.98
C PHE A 97 10.62 -7.63 -6.55
N ILE A 98 10.04 -8.30 -7.51
CA ILE A 98 10.60 -9.51 -8.13
C ILE A 98 10.49 -9.39 -9.66
N SER A 99 11.56 -9.69 -10.37
CA SER A 99 11.54 -9.75 -11.84
C SER A 99 11.32 -11.20 -12.28
N GLU A 100 10.32 -11.41 -13.12
CA GLU A 100 10.02 -12.69 -13.76
C GLU A 100 9.98 -12.50 -15.28
N GLY A 101 11.15 -12.43 -15.93
CA GLY A 101 11.25 -12.16 -17.37
C GLY A 101 10.73 -10.76 -17.69
N ALA A 102 9.75 -10.66 -18.58
CA ALA A 102 9.13 -9.40 -18.98
C ALA A 102 8.13 -8.86 -17.94
N VAL A 103 7.78 -9.67 -16.95
CA VAL A 103 6.78 -9.33 -15.92
C VAL A 103 7.47 -8.96 -14.62
N SER A 104 7.04 -7.84 -14.03
CA SER A 104 7.42 -7.45 -12.68
C SER A 104 6.33 -7.90 -11.71
N VAL A 105 6.74 -8.58 -10.64
CA VAL A 105 5.86 -9.03 -9.57
C VAL A 105 6.08 -8.13 -8.37
N VAL A 106 5.01 -7.50 -7.90
CA VAL A 106 5.03 -6.65 -6.72
C VAL A 106 4.18 -7.30 -5.64
N GLN A 107 4.76 -7.50 -4.49
CA GLN A 107 4.05 -7.99 -3.30
C GLN A 107 3.97 -6.86 -2.29
N TYR A 108 2.77 -6.63 -1.77
CA TYR A 108 2.55 -5.66 -0.71
C TYR A 108 1.91 -6.33 0.50
N GLU A 109 2.67 -6.43 1.59
CA GLU A 109 2.18 -6.95 2.86
C GLU A 109 1.81 -5.78 3.77
N TRP A 110 0.58 -5.82 4.25
CA TRP A 110 -0.01 -4.82 5.13
C TRP A 110 -0.41 -5.49 6.43
N HIS A 111 0.41 -5.31 7.47
CA HIS A 111 0.15 -5.87 8.79
C HIS A 111 -0.08 -4.73 9.77
N VAL A 112 -1.34 -4.40 10.00
CA VAL A 112 -1.75 -3.24 10.78
C VAL A 112 -2.91 -3.56 11.70
N ARG A 113 -3.07 -2.70 12.71
CA ARG A 113 -4.24 -2.68 13.58
C ARG A 113 -4.89 -1.31 13.56
N SER A 114 -6.21 -1.28 13.71
CA SER A 114 -6.94 -0.02 13.81
C SER A 114 -6.76 0.61 15.19
N THR A 115 -6.48 1.91 15.21
CA THR A 115 -6.46 2.71 16.43
C THR A 115 -7.79 3.44 16.66
N ARG A 116 -8.69 3.45 15.68
CA ARG A 116 -10.01 4.08 15.79
C ARG A 116 -10.93 3.27 16.69
N LEU A 117 -11.36 3.89 17.79
CA LEU A 117 -12.19 3.23 18.78
C LEU A 117 -13.49 2.67 18.20
N TRP A 118 -14.18 3.41 17.33
CA TRP A 118 -15.43 2.96 16.74
C TRP A 118 -15.24 1.73 15.84
N MET A 119 -14.13 1.64 15.08
CA MET A 119 -13.81 0.46 14.28
C MET A 119 -13.57 -0.77 15.16
N ASN A 120 -12.94 -0.57 16.31
CA ASN A 120 -12.68 -1.66 17.25
C ASN A 120 -13.96 -2.14 17.94
N LEU A 121 -14.88 -1.22 18.26
CA LEU A 121 -16.16 -1.54 18.88
C LEU A 121 -17.09 -2.33 17.94
N ILE A 122 -17.03 -2.06 16.64
CA ILE A 122 -17.87 -2.75 15.64
C ILE A 122 -17.06 -3.68 14.75
N ALA A 123 -15.88 -4.15 15.21
CA ALA A 123 -14.94 -4.93 14.44
C ALA A 123 -15.55 -6.11 13.67
N PRO A 124 -16.49 -6.92 14.23
CA PRO A 124 -17.11 -8.01 13.47
C PRO A 124 -17.83 -7.56 12.20
N PHE A 125 -18.33 -6.32 12.17
CA PHE A 125 -19.02 -5.73 11.03
C PHE A 125 -18.08 -4.88 10.16
N ALA A 126 -17.14 -4.15 10.80
CA ALA A 126 -16.20 -3.27 10.12
C ALA A 126 -15.11 -4.06 9.37
N ARG A 127 -14.69 -5.22 9.89
CA ARG A 127 -13.63 -6.03 9.31
C ARG A 127 -13.88 -6.43 7.86
N PRO A 128 -15.02 -7.06 7.49
CA PRO A 128 -15.27 -7.42 6.09
C PRO A 128 -15.29 -6.19 5.17
N MET A 129 -15.85 -5.09 5.64
CA MET A 129 -15.90 -3.84 4.89
C MET A 129 -14.50 -3.26 4.64
N PHE A 130 -13.64 -3.25 5.67
CA PHE A 130 -12.26 -2.78 5.56
C PHE A 130 -11.46 -3.63 4.57
N ILE A 131 -11.56 -4.96 4.67
CA ILE A 131 -10.86 -5.90 3.77
C ILE A 131 -11.33 -5.71 2.33
N HIS A 132 -12.63 -5.62 2.11
CA HIS A 132 -13.21 -5.40 0.79
C HIS A 132 -12.74 -4.08 0.18
N ASN A 133 -12.79 -3.01 0.96
CA ASN A 133 -12.35 -1.69 0.51
C ASN A 133 -10.84 -1.63 0.23
N HIS A 134 -10.03 -2.31 1.05
CA HIS A 134 -8.59 -2.46 0.79
C HIS A 134 -8.35 -3.18 -0.54
N GLY A 135 -9.08 -4.26 -0.82
CA GLY A 135 -8.98 -4.98 -2.08
C GLY A 135 -9.31 -4.10 -3.29
N ILE A 136 -10.35 -3.28 -3.19
CA ILE A 136 -10.72 -2.31 -4.25
C ILE A 136 -9.60 -1.28 -4.44
N LEU A 137 -9.08 -0.72 -3.36
CA LEU A 137 -7.99 0.26 -3.41
C LEU A 137 -6.76 -0.32 -4.10
N MET A 138 -6.36 -1.52 -3.73
CA MET A 138 -5.18 -2.17 -4.29
C MET A 138 -5.36 -2.52 -5.77
N ARG A 139 -6.56 -2.91 -6.19
CA ARG A 139 -6.88 -3.11 -7.61
C ARG A 139 -6.78 -1.80 -8.39
N GLN A 140 -7.33 -0.74 -7.86
CA GLN A 140 -7.23 0.60 -8.47
C GLN A 140 -5.77 1.04 -8.60
N GLY A 141 -4.93 0.71 -7.62
CA GLY A 141 -3.49 0.97 -7.67
C GLY A 141 -2.81 0.20 -8.80
N ALA A 142 -3.10 -1.09 -8.94
CA ALA A 142 -2.55 -1.92 -10.01
C ALA A 142 -2.95 -1.40 -11.40
N GLU A 143 -4.23 -1.12 -11.60
CA GLU A 143 -4.76 -0.58 -12.85
C GLU A 143 -4.20 0.81 -13.17
N GLY A 144 -4.10 1.67 -12.15
CA GLY A 144 -3.53 3.01 -12.28
C GLY A 144 -2.07 2.99 -12.64
N LEU A 145 -1.28 2.13 -12.01
CA LEU A 145 0.14 1.97 -12.31
C LEU A 145 0.36 1.44 -13.73
N ALA A 146 -0.40 0.42 -14.11
CA ALA A 146 -0.33 -0.12 -15.47
C ALA A 146 -0.62 0.96 -16.53
N ARG A 147 -1.65 1.77 -16.33
CA ARG A 147 -1.94 2.92 -17.21
C ARG A 147 -0.81 3.95 -17.22
N GLN A 148 -0.28 4.28 -16.04
CA GLN A 148 0.84 5.24 -15.91
C GLN A 148 2.07 4.80 -16.69
N LEU A 149 2.35 3.50 -16.70
CA LEU A 149 3.51 2.93 -17.39
C LEU A 149 3.20 2.53 -18.84
N GLY A 150 1.95 2.64 -19.29
CA GLY A 150 1.52 2.17 -20.61
C GLY A 150 1.76 0.67 -20.80
N ALA A 151 1.58 -0.12 -19.75
CA ALA A 151 1.90 -1.54 -19.69
C ALA A 151 0.66 -2.39 -19.37
N PRO A 152 0.62 -3.66 -19.86
CA PRO A 152 -0.46 -4.57 -19.49
C PRO A 152 -0.42 -4.96 -18.01
N LEU A 153 -1.58 -4.92 -17.36
CA LEU A 153 -1.78 -5.57 -16.07
C LEU A 153 -2.11 -7.03 -16.31
N VAL A 154 -1.19 -7.93 -15.97
CA VAL A 154 -1.34 -9.37 -16.22
C VAL A 154 -2.26 -10.03 -15.20
N ALA A 155 -2.09 -9.70 -13.92
CA ALA A 155 -2.89 -10.22 -12.83
C ALA A 155 -2.79 -9.34 -11.59
N GLN A 156 -3.79 -9.39 -10.74
CA GLN A 156 -3.72 -8.83 -9.39
C GLN A 156 -4.63 -9.63 -8.45
N GLU A 157 -4.23 -9.76 -7.20
CA GLU A 157 -5.03 -10.38 -6.16
C GLU A 157 -4.73 -9.76 -4.79
N SER A 158 -5.70 -9.83 -3.90
CA SER A 158 -5.55 -9.47 -2.49
C SER A 158 -6.06 -10.60 -1.62
N ILE A 159 -5.27 -10.98 -0.62
CA ILE A 159 -5.49 -12.14 0.24
C ILE A 159 -5.53 -11.68 1.70
N ASP A 160 -6.57 -12.11 2.44
CA ASP A 160 -6.61 -11.97 3.89
C ASP A 160 -5.88 -13.16 4.52
N LEU A 161 -4.68 -12.91 5.05
CA LEU A 161 -3.85 -13.95 5.67
C LEU A 161 -4.39 -14.44 7.02
N MET A 162 -5.45 -13.81 7.54
CA MET A 162 -6.10 -14.19 8.80
C MET A 162 -7.43 -14.91 8.58
N ALA A 163 -7.86 -15.13 7.34
CA ALA A 163 -9.17 -15.73 7.04
C ALA A 163 -9.29 -17.21 7.45
N ASP A 164 -8.15 -17.91 7.58
CA ASP A 164 -8.09 -19.35 7.88
C ASP A 164 -7.74 -19.68 9.35
N THR A 165 -7.81 -18.68 10.27
CA THR A 165 -7.51 -18.89 11.69
C THR A 165 -8.74 -18.88 12.59
#